data_9ed4beddd181759f2432d285b505c6e5
#
_entry.id   9ed4beddd181759f2432d285b505c6e5
#
_cell.length_a   1.000
_cell.length_b   1.000
_cell.length_c   1.000
_cell.angle_alpha   90.00
_cell.angle_beta   90.00
_cell.angle_gamma   90.00
#
_symmetry.space_group_name_H-M   'P 1'
#
loop_
_entity.id
_entity.type
_entity.pdbx_description
1 polymer ?
#
loop_
_entity_poly.entity_id
_entity_poly.type
_entity_poly.pdbx_seq_one_letter_code
_entity_poly.pdbx_strand_id
1 'polypeptide(L)'
;MNFLSHFYFERFATIPERVLGSLLPDLLKNVDKSYIFHPQKFEEQLFAHPLTMEISEGWYRHVEVDKIFHSSEFFLNHCHHLRRKLDPVLEGTPIRGTFMAHIAVELMLDHLLIKHQLVNVSRLYEHLENVHRPIMKNYLKTIGVEDIDGFVAFYDKFLAWKYIFDYKDLDQISKPLINISKRIWTFETPKGIHEGLTAVLVDYCNEDMKDFKDIYTYIQDNLTYLS
;
A
#
# COMPACT_ATOMS: atom_id res chain seq x y z
N MET A 1 2.05 -3.30 3.99
CA MET A 1 2.92 -2.51 3.04
C MET A 1 2.04 -1.59 2.20
N ASN A 2 2.63 -0.60 1.48
CA ASN A 2 1.85 0.25 0.59
C ASN A 2 1.92 -0.24 -0.87
N PHE A 3 1.27 0.45 -1.81
CA PHE A 3 1.02 0.01 -3.19
C PHE A 3 2.24 -0.45 -3.99
N LEU A 4 3.35 0.32 -4.00
CA LEU A 4 4.53 -0.04 -4.78
C LEU A 4 5.29 -1.21 -4.17
N SER A 5 5.25 -1.33 -2.86
CA SER A 5 5.84 -2.46 -2.16
C SER A 5 5.11 -3.76 -2.46
N HIS A 6 3.78 -3.76 -2.57
CA HIS A 6 3.02 -4.92 -3.05
C HIS A 6 3.30 -5.20 -4.52
N PHE A 7 3.31 -4.15 -5.37
CA PHE A 7 3.65 -4.29 -6.78
C PHE A 7 5.07 -4.84 -7.00
N TYR A 8 6.02 -4.56 -6.11
CA TYR A 8 7.37 -5.11 -6.22
C TYR A 8 7.38 -6.63 -6.35
N PHE A 9 6.52 -7.33 -5.62
CA PHE A 9 6.41 -8.79 -5.67
C PHE A 9 5.69 -9.32 -6.91
N GLU A 10 4.94 -8.47 -7.61
CA GLU A 10 4.25 -8.77 -8.87
C GLU A 10 4.84 -7.98 -10.07
N ARG A 11 6.01 -7.34 -9.92
CA ARG A 11 6.60 -6.46 -10.96
C ARG A 11 6.95 -7.15 -12.28
N PHE A 12 7.03 -8.47 -12.27
CA PHE A 12 7.26 -9.30 -13.46
C PHE A 12 5.99 -9.97 -13.98
N ALA A 13 4.86 -9.78 -13.33
CA ALA A 13 3.59 -10.29 -13.81
C ALA A 13 3.28 -9.72 -15.20
N THR A 14 2.67 -10.55 -16.03
CA THR A 14 2.24 -10.18 -17.39
C THR A 14 0.74 -9.98 -17.48
N ILE A 15 0.00 -10.45 -16.47
CA ILE A 15 -1.46 -10.42 -16.42
C ILE A 15 -1.90 -9.26 -15.52
N PRO A 16 -2.66 -8.28 -16.06
CA PRO A 16 -3.15 -7.12 -15.30
C PRO A 16 -3.95 -7.49 -14.05
N GLU A 17 -4.75 -8.53 -14.12
CA GLU A 17 -5.58 -9.01 -13.03
C GLU A 17 -4.76 -9.49 -11.83
N ARG A 18 -3.58 -10.06 -12.05
CA ARG A 18 -2.64 -10.43 -10.98
C ARG A 18 -2.18 -9.20 -10.20
N VAL A 19 -1.78 -8.17 -10.92
CA VAL A 19 -1.37 -6.89 -10.33
C VAL A 19 -2.53 -6.21 -9.61
N LEU A 20 -3.73 -6.19 -10.22
CA LEU A 20 -4.92 -5.70 -9.53
C LEU A 20 -5.13 -6.42 -8.21
N GLY A 21 -5.10 -7.77 -8.22
CA GLY A 21 -5.29 -8.59 -7.04
C GLY A 21 -4.36 -8.23 -5.90
N SER A 22 -3.09 -7.95 -6.20
CA SER A 22 -2.09 -7.56 -5.19
C SER A 22 -2.33 -6.19 -4.56
N LEU A 23 -3.17 -5.33 -5.15
CA LEU A 23 -3.51 -4.01 -4.62
C LEU A 23 -4.95 -3.91 -4.12
N LEU A 24 -5.80 -4.84 -4.53
CA LEU A 24 -7.24 -4.78 -4.31
C LEU A 24 -7.65 -4.71 -2.82
N PRO A 25 -6.99 -5.41 -1.87
CA PRO A 25 -7.30 -5.26 -0.45
C PRO A 25 -7.20 -3.81 0.03
N ASP A 26 -6.15 -3.10 -0.35
CA ASP A 26 -5.93 -1.71 0.04
C ASP A 26 -6.85 -0.74 -0.71
N LEU A 27 -7.09 -0.98 -2.00
CA LEU A 27 -8.02 -0.17 -2.78
C LEU A 27 -9.44 -0.23 -2.19
N LEU A 28 -9.90 -1.41 -1.78
CA LEU A 28 -11.19 -1.58 -1.13
C LEU A 28 -11.25 -0.87 0.22
N LYS A 29 -10.21 -0.99 1.06
CA LYS A 29 -10.14 -0.28 2.35
C LYS A 29 -10.05 1.24 2.19
N ASN A 30 -9.57 1.74 1.06
CA ASN A 30 -9.59 3.17 0.75
C ASN A 30 -10.99 3.68 0.42
N VAL A 31 -11.88 2.83 -0.11
CA VAL A 31 -13.31 3.15 -0.30
C VAL A 31 -14.05 3.12 1.02
N ASP A 32 -13.94 2.00 1.76
CA ASP A 32 -14.57 1.83 3.07
C ASP A 32 -13.68 0.99 4.00
N LYS A 33 -13.29 1.57 5.12
CA LYS A 33 -12.43 0.92 6.13
C LYS A 33 -13.08 -0.30 6.78
N SER A 34 -14.41 -0.39 6.75
CA SER A 34 -15.17 -1.53 7.29
C SER A 34 -15.12 -2.77 6.37
N TYR A 35 -14.65 -2.62 5.12
CA TYR A 35 -14.57 -3.70 4.15
C TYR A 35 -13.59 -4.78 4.59
N ILE A 36 -14.14 -5.96 4.89
CA ILE A 36 -13.38 -7.17 5.22
C ILE A 36 -13.93 -8.28 4.35
N PHE A 37 -13.14 -8.72 3.40
CA PHE A 37 -13.52 -9.79 2.45
C PHE A 37 -12.63 -11.00 2.61
N HIS A 38 -13.18 -12.16 2.28
CA HIS A 38 -12.53 -13.46 2.37
C HIS A 38 -12.69 -14.24 1.05
N PRO A 39 -11.94 -13.89 -0.02
CA PRO A 39 -12.07 -14.56 -1.33
C PRO A 39 -11.93 -16.08 -1.26
N GLN A 40 -11.13 -16.58 -0.31
CA GLN A 40 -10.95 -18.03 -0.09
C GLN A 40 -12.27 -18.79 0.18
N LYS A 41 -13.33 -18.11 0.61
CA LYS A 41 -14.64 -18.72 0.79
C LYS A 41 -15.39 -18.97 -0.53
N PHE A 42 -14.88 -18.40 -1.62
CA PHE A 42 -15.49 -18.41 -2.95
C PHE A 42 -14.54 -18.99 -4.01
N GLU A 43 -13.49 -19.72 -3.59
CA GLU A 43 -12.46 -20.24 -4.51
C GLU A 43 -13.01 -21.04 -5.67
N GLU A 44 -13.97 -21.94 -5.44
CA GLU A 44 -14.59 -22.73 -6.50
C GLU A 44 -15.17 -21.85 -7.62
N GLN A 45 -15.83 -20.75 -7.25
CA GLN A 45 -16.43 -19.81 -8.20
C GLN A 45 -15.38 -18.92 -8.86
N LEU A 46 -14.40 -18.45 -8.08
CA LEU A 46 -13.36 -17.55 -8.55
C LEU A 46 -12.33 -18.24 -9.45
N PHE A 47 -12.05 -19.51 -9.18
CA PHE A 47 -11.09 -20.31 -9.96
C PHE A 47 -11.71 -20.94 -11.21
N ALA A 48 -13.05 -20.85 -11.38
CA ALA A 48 -13.72 -21.27 -12.59
C ALA A 48 -13.35 -20.43 -13.83
N HIS A 49 -12.79 -19.23 -13.64
CA HIS A 49 -12.35 -18.36 -14.72
C HIS A 49 -10.89 -17.92 -14.51
N PRO A 50 -9.98 -18.06 -15.49
CA PRO A 50 -8.56 -17.77 -15.33
C PRO A 50 -8.26 -16.39 -14.78
N LEU A 51 -8.94 -15.33 -15.25
CA LEU A 51 -8.66 -13.97 -14.80
C LEU A 51 -9.16 -13.68 -13.37
N THR A 52 -10.26 -14.30 -12.92
CA THR A 52 -10.67 -14.17 -11.50
C THR A 52 -9.75 -14.97 -10.58
N MET A 53 -9.19 -16.07 -11.05
CA MET A 53 -8.14 -16.81 -10.36
C MET A 53 -6.90 -15.94 -10.19
N GLU A 54 -6.45 -15.25 -11.23
CA GLU A 54 -5.30 -14.33 -11.14
C GLU A 54 -5.52 -13.20 -10.12
N ILE A 55 -6.73 -12.62 -10.06
CA ILE A 55 -7.06 -11.63 -9.01
C ILE A 55 -6.93 -12.27 -7.61
N SER A 56 -7.46 -13.50 -7.43
CA SER A 56 -7.39 -14.19 -6.13
C SER A 56 -5.95 -14.48 -5.71
N GLU A 57 -5.13 -14.95 -6.63
CA GLU A 57 -3.73 -15.23 -6.34
C GLU A 57 -2.94 -13.96 -6.00
N GLY A 58 -3.20 -12.84 -6.71
CA GLY A 58 -2.65 -11.53 -6.33
C GLY A 58 -3.10 -11.10 -4.94
N TRP A 59 -4.38 -11.32 -4.59
CA TRP A 59 -4.91 -11.07 -3.26
C TRP A 59 -4.19 -11.89 -2.18
N TYR A 60 -4.02 -13.19 -2.41
CA TYR A 60 -3.33 -14.06 -1.45
C TYR A 60 -1.87 -13.67 -1.27
N ARG A 61 -1.22 -13.27 -2.35
CA ARG A 61 0.15 -12.72 -2.30
C ARG A 61 0.20 -11.45 -1.43
N HIS A 62 -0.74 -10.52 -1.60
CA HIS A 62 -0.83 -9.32 -0.75
C HIS A 62 -0.92 -9.69 0.73
N VAL A 63 -1.85 -10.58 1.09
CA VAL A 63 -2.07 -10.97 2.49
C VAL A 63 -0.82 -11.64 3.09
N GLU A 64 -0.14 -12.49 2.32
CA GLU A 64 1.07 -13.17 2.76
C GLU A 64 2.24 -12.19 2.95
N VAL A 65 2.45 -11.30 1.97
CA VAL A 65 3.45 -10.22 2.04
C VAL A 65 3.21 -9.36 3.28
N ASP A 66 1.98 -8.92 3.51
CA ASP A 66 1.62 -8.11 4.68
C ASP A 66 1.88 -8.83 6.00
N LYS A 67 1.54 -10.11 6.09
CA LYS A 67 1.78 -10.92 7.28
C LYS A 67 3.28 -11.01 7.60
N ILE A 68 4.12 -11.31 6.61
CA ILE A 68 5.57 -11.42 6.77
C ILE A 68 6.15 -10.05 7.14
N PHE A 69 5.76 -9.00 6.42
CA PHE A 69 6.24 -7.63 6.65
C PHE A 69 5.98 -7.14 8.06
N HIS A 70 4.71 -7.16 8.49
CA HIS A 70 4.31 -6.59 9.79
C HIS A 70 4.84 -7.39 10.99
N SER A 71 5.23 -8.66 10.79
CA SER A 71 5.88 -9.46 11.82
C SER A 71 7.41 -9.40 11.81
N SER A 72 8.02 -8.76 10.81
CA SER A 72 9.47 -8.68 10.65
C SER A 72 10.12 -7.77 11.69
N GLU A 73 11.34 -8.14 12.13
CA GLU A 73 12.16 -7.29 12.98
C GLU A 73 12.48 -5.95 12.31
N PHE A 74 12.66 -5.93 10.99
CA PHE A 74 12.86 -4.72 10.21
C PHE A 74 11.73 -3.71 10.47
N PHE A 75 10.48 -4.13 10.23
CA PHE A 75 9.33 -3.25 10.39
C PHE A 75 9.15 -2.77 11.83
N LEU A 76 9.23 -3.69 12.78
CA LEU A 76 9.06 -3.37 14.20
C LEU A 76 10.12 -2.38 14.70
N ASN A 77 11.39 -2.59 14.34
CA ASN A 77 12.50 -1.73 14.73
C ASN A 77 12.38 -0.35 14.09
N HIS A 78 12.13 -0.27 12.77
CA HIS A 78 11.96 1.01 12.09
C HIS A 78 10.76 1.80 12.63
N CYS A 79 9.63 1.16 12.87
CA CYS A 79 8.48 1.82 13.50
C CYS A 79 8.81 2.34 14.90
N HIS A 80 9.53 1.56 15.72
CA HIS A 80 9.93 1.98 17.06
C HIS A 80 10.88 3.20 17.02
N HIS A 81 11.91 3.14 16.21
CA HIS A 81 12.91 4.21 16.12
C HIS A 81 12.32 5.49 15.52
N LEU A 82 11.59 5.36 14.41
CA LEU A 82 10.95 6.51 13.76
C LEU A 82 9.92 7.19 14.67
N ARG A 83 9.11 6.40 15.39
CA ARG A 83 8.16 6.95 16.36
C ARG A 83 8.82 7.91 17.33
N ARG A 84 9.99 7.56 17.89
CA ARG A 84 10.71 8.41 18.87
C ARG A 84 11.15 9.74 18.28
N LYS A 85 11.46 9.76 16.97
CA LYS A 85 11.80 11.01 16.25
C LYS A 85 10.53 11.82 15.90
N LEU A 86 9.39 11.15 15.69
CA LEU A 86 8.11 11.80 15.34
C LEU A 86 7.34 12.32 16.56
N ASP A 87 7.42 11.67 17.71
CA ASP A 87 6.64 12.05 18.91
C ASP A 87 6.78 13.56 19.27
N PRO A 88 7.98 14.20 19.23
CA PRO A 88 8.11 15.63 19.49
C PRO A 88 7.41 16.52 18.45
N VAL A 89 7.38 16.10 17.18
CA VAL A 89 6.74 16.87 16.08
C VAL A 89 5.22 16.77 16.17
N LEU A 90 4.71 15.66 16.73
CA LEU A 90 3.28 15.39 16.87
C LEU A 90 2.69 15.93 18.17
N GLU A 91 3.51 16.51 19.04
CA GLU A 91 3.06 17.07 20.32
C GLU A 91 1.94 18.11 20.12
N GLY A 92 0.89 18.02 20.94
CA GLY A 92 -0.29 18.88 20.80
C GLY A 92 -1.29 18.45 19.70
N THR A 93 -1.03 17.37 18.99
CA THR A 93 -1.99 16.76 18.05
C THR A 93 -2.61 15.48 18.63
N PRO A 94 -3.78 15.02 18.14
CA PRO A 94 -4.34 13.73 18.53
C PRO A 94 -3.66 12.55 17.83
N ILE A 95 -2.69 12.80 16.94
CA ILE A 95 -2.07 11.76 16.11
C ILE A 95 -1.12 10.92 16.98
N ARG A 96 -1.32 9.62 16.96
CA ARG A 96 -0.43 8.70 17.68
C ARG A 96 0.85 8.46 16.87
N GLY A 97 2.02 8.66 17.49
CA GLY A 97 3.32 8.45 16.84
C GLY A 97 3.50 7.01 16.31
N THR A 98 2.91 6.00 16.99
CA THR A 98 2.90 4.61 16.50
C THR A 98 2.18 4.46 15.16
N PHE A 99 1.03 5.11 15.00
CA PHE A 99 0.27 5.12 13.75
C PHE A 99 1.02 5.86 12.64
N MET A 100 1.56 7.05 12.98
CA MET A 100 2.32 7.85 12.02
C MET A 100 3.58 7.11 11.53
N ALA A 101 4.34 6.51 12.45
CA ALA A 101 5.54 5.77 12.11
C ALA A 101 5.26 4.56 11.22
N HIS A 102 4.18 3.82 11.50
CA HIS A 102 3.75 2.68 10.69
C HIS A 102 3.56 3.09 9.21
N ILE A 103 2.69 4.07 8.96
CA ILE A 103 2.40 4.50 7.59
C ILE A 103 3.61 5.18 6.95
N ALA A 104 4.39 5.93 7.73
CA ALA A 104 5.58 6.60 7.22
C ALA A 104 6.64 5.62 6.73
N VAL A 105 6.88 4.51 7.47
CA VAL A 105 7.80 3.44 7.02
C VAL A 105 7.35 2.86 5.69
N GLU A 106 6.06 2.57 5.52
CA GLU A 106 5.51 2.04 4.28
C GLU A 106 5.66 3.00 3.10
N LEU A 107 5.37 4.30 3.30
CA LEU A 107 5.52 5.31 2.25
C LEU A 107 6.98 5.59 1.89
N MET A 108 7.89 5.55 2.87
CA MET A 108 9.32 5.68 2.62
C MET A 108 9.87 4.49 1.85
N LEU A 109 9.39 3.27 2.11
CA LEU A 109 9.75 2.09 1.31
C LEU A 109 9.31 2.27 -0.15
N ASP A 110 8.09 2.74 -0.39
CA ASP A 110 7.62 3.04 -1.75
C ASP A 110 8.47 4.11 -2.44
N HIS A 111 8.85 5.19 -1.71
CA HIS A 111 9.80 6.19 -2.21
C HIS A 111 11.14 5.56 -2.61
N LEU A 112 11.70 4.72 -1.76
CA LEU A 112 13.00 4.08 -1.99
C LEU A 112 12.97 3.13 -3.18
N LEU A 113 11.86 2.43 -3.42
CA LEU A 113 11.68 1.61 -4.63
C LEU A 113 11.75 2.45 -5.91
N ILE A 114 11.15 3.64 -5.91
CA ILE A 114 11.22 4.57 -7.06
C ILE A 114 12.64 5.13 -7.18
N LYS A 115 13.20 5.65 -6.10
CA LYS A 115 14.53 6.29 -6.05
C LYS A 115 15.62 5.35 -6.57
N HIS A 116 15.53 4.08 -6.23
CA HIS A 116 16.49 3.05 -6.65
C HIS A 116 16.08 2.30 -7.93
N GLN A 117 15.02 2.75 -8.62
CA GLN A 117 14.52 2.17 -9.88
C GLN A 117 14.23 0.66 -9.78
N LEU A 118 13.76 0.20 -8.61
CA LEU A 118 13.41 -1.21 -8.39
C LEU A 118 12.01 -1.56 -8.88
N VAL A 119 11.16 -0.54 -9.08
CA VAL A 119 9.83 -0.63 -9.70
C VAL A 119 9.63 0.46 -10.73
N ASN A 120 8.75 0.21 -11.69
CA ASN A 120 8.32 1.19 -12.68
C ASN A 120 6.86 1.57 -12.41
N VAL A 121 6.64 2.79 -11.93
CA VAL A 121 5.30 3.30 -11.60
C VAL A 121 4.40 3.39 -12.84
N SER A 122 4.96 3.74 -14.01
CA SER A 122 4.19 3.77 -15.26
C SER A 122 3.66 2.38 -15.60
N ARG A 123 4.47 1.34 -15.43
CA ARG A 123 4.06 -0.05 -15.67
C ARG A 123 2.96 -0.50 -14.71
N LEU A 124 3.01 -0.07 -13.44
CA LEU A 124 1.92 -0.32 -12.51
C LEU A 124 0.59 0.23 -13.04
N TYR A 125 0.57 1.52 -13.41
CA TYR A 125 -0.65 2.14 -13.95
C TYR A 125 -1.08 1.52 -15.28
N GLU A 126 -0.14 1.16 -16.15
CA GLU A 126 -0.42 0.43 -17.40
C GLU A 126 -1.14 -0.89 -17.13
N HIS A 127 -0.71 -1.70 -16.16
CA HIS A 127 -1.44 -2.89 -15.75
C HIS A 127 -2.86 -2.55 -15.29
N LEU A 128 -2.99 -1.60 -14.36
CA LEU A 128 -4.30 -1.25 -13.80
C LEU A 128 -5.26 -0.66 -14.85
N GLU A 129 -4.77 0.10 -15.82
CA GLU A 129 -5.57 0.61 -16.95
C GLU A 129 -6.06 -0.50 -17.88
N ASN A 130 -5.30 -1.60 -18.01
CA ASN A 130 -5.61 -2.74 -18.87
C ASN A 130 -6.41 -3.87 -18.19
N VAL A 131 -6.81 -3.70 -16.93
CA VAL A 131 -7.69 -4.65 -16.24
C VAL A 131 -9.03 -4.80 -16.97
N HIS A 132 -9.47 -6.04 -17.17
CA HIS A 132 -10.76 -6.35 -17.78
C HIS A 132 -11.92 -6.01 -16.84
N ARG A 133 -12.51 -4.84 -17.01
CA ARG A 133 -13.52 -4.26 -16.10
C ARG A 133 -14.71 -5.20 -15.77
N PRO A 134 -15.31 -5.91 -16.73
CA PRO A 134 -16.37 -6.89 -16.44
C PRO A 134 -15.91 -7.99 -15.48
N ILE A 135 -14.68 -8.50 -15.64
CA ILE A 135 -14.09 -9.52 -14.75
C ILE A 135 -13.88 -8.95 -13.34
N MET A 136 -13.30 -7.76 -13.24
CA MET A 136 -13.17 -7.07 -11.94
C MET A 136 -14.53 -6.90 -11.24
N LYS A 137 -15.55 -6.42 -11.93
CA LYS A 137 -16.92 -6.28 -11.38
C LYS A 137 -17.50 -7.62 -10.94
N ASN A 138 -17.31 -8.68 -11.72
CA ASN A 138 -17.74 -10.02 -11.37
C ASN A 138 -17.03 -10.54 -10.12
N TYR A 139 -15.71 -10.34 -10.03
CA TYR A 139 -14.91 -10.68 -8.84
C TYR A 139 -15.44 -9.98 -7.58
N LEU A 140 -15.61 -8.66 -7.66
CA LEU A 140 -16.13 -7.85 -6.55
C LEU A 140 -17.51 -8.32 -6.08
N LYS A 141 -18.40 -8.62 -7.03
CA LYS A 141 -19.73 -9.18 -6.74
C LYS A 141 -19.63 -10.53 -6.03
N THR A 142 -18.76 -11.40 -6.51
CA THR A 142 -18.60 -12.76 -5.95
C THR A 142 -18.08 -12.70 -4.51
N ILE A 143 -17.15 -11.80 -4.18
CA ILE A 143 -16.64 -11.65 -2.81
C ILE A 143 -17.59 -10.85 -1.89
N GLY A 144 -18.70 -10.31 -2.40
CA GLY A 144 -19.75 -9.65 -1.62
C GLY A 144 -19.59 -8.13 -1.48
N VAL A 145 -18.91 -7.45 -2.41
CA VAL A 145 -18.91 -5.98 -2.44
C VAL A 145 -20.28 -5.47 -2.86
N GLU A 146 -20.93 -4.71 -2.00
CA GLU A 146 -22.29 -4.19 -2.23
C GLU A 146 -22.29 -2.99 -3.19
N ASP A 147 -21.41 -2.01 -2.95
CA ASP A 147 -21.30 -0.79 -3.79
C ASP A 147 -20.17 -0.94 -4.83
N ILE A 148 -20.42 -1.74 -5.85
CA ILE A 148 -19.47 -1.96 -6.95
C ILE A 148 -19.29 -0.68 -7.78
N ASP A 149 -20.33 0.08 -8.01
CA ASP A 149 -20.23 1.30 -8.83
C ASP A 149 -19.48 2.40 -8.09
N GLY A 150 -19.63 2.52 -6.76
CA GLY A 150 -18.82 3.38 -5.92
C GLY A 150 -17.34 2.99 -5.96
N PHE A 151 -17.01 1.68 -5.90
CA PHE A 151 -15.65 1.20 -6.06
C PHE A 151 -15.10 1.55 -7.46
N VAL A 152 -15.86 1.35 -8.52
CA VAL A 152 -15.43 1.67 -9.89
C VAL A 152 -15.15 3.17 -10.04
N ALA A 153 -16.03 4.02 -9.51
CA ALA A 153 -15.82 5.46 -9.53
C ALA A 153 -14.55 5.89 -8.76
N PHE A 154 -14.26 5.25 -7.62
CA PHE A 154 -13.01 5.44 -6.88
C PHE A 154 -11.80 4.97 -7.71
N TYR A 155 -11.88 3.79 -8.30
CA TYR A 155 -10.81 3.22 -9.13
C TYR A 155 -10.48 4.11 -10.34
N ASP A 156 -11.49 4.66 -11.00
CA ASP A 156 -11.30 5.60 -12.12
C ASP A 156 -10.61 6.89 -11.67
N LYS A 157 -10.95 7.42 -10.48
CA LYS A 157 -10.24 8.56 -9.88
C LYS A 157 -8.80 8.22 -9.53
N PHE A 158 -8.56 7.04 -8.97
CA PHE A 158 -7.21 6.55 -8.64
C PHE A 158 -6.33 6.51 -9.90
N LEU A 159 -6.85 5.99 -11.02
CA LEU A 159 -6.15 5.95 -12.30
C LEU A 159 -5.93 7.34 -12.90
N ALA A 160 -6.91 8.24 -12.75
CA ALA A 160 -6.82 9.61 -13.31
C ALA A 160 -5.81 10.47 -12.53
N TRP A 161 -5.78 10.37 -11.21
CA TRP A 161 -4.91 11.21 -10.36
C TRP A 161 -3.45 10.78 -10.36
N LYS A 162 -3.16 9.51 -10.55
CA LYS A 162 -1.80 8.94 -10.64
C LYS A 162 -0.88 9.39 -9.49
N TYR A 163 -1.44 9.61 -8.29
CA TYR A 163 -0.73 10.23 -7.16
C TYR A 163 0.47 9.42 -6.65
N ILE A 164 0.58 8.13 -7.01
CA ILE A 164 1.76 7.31 -6.65
C ILE A 164 3.04 7.88 -7.28
N PHE A 165 2.95 8.62 -8.39
CA PHE A 165 4.11 9.31 -8.94
C PHE A 165 4.68 10.37 -7.99
N ASP A 166 3.88 10.94 -7.10
CA ASP A 166 4.33 11.95 -6.14
C ASP A 166 5.24 11.35 -5.06
N TYR A 167 5.22 10.02 -4.87
CA TYR A 167 6.12 9.33 -3.93
C TYR A 167 7.60 9.39 -4.33
N LYS A 168 7.93 9.80 -5.56
CA LYS A 168 9.30 10.11 -5.96
C LYS A 168 9.92 11.25 -5.13
N ASP A 169 9.08 12.18 -4.66
CA ASP A 169 9.49 13.37 -3.92
C ASP A 169 9.24 13.14 -2.41
N LEU A 170 10.28 12.78 -1.69
CA LEU A 170 10.21 12.48 -0.25
C LEU A 170 9.62 13.64 0.55
N ASP A 171 9.91 14.89 0.13
CA ASP A 171 9.38 16.12 0.74
C ASP A 171 7.85 16.22 0.67
N GLN A 172 7.21 15.48 -0.24
CA GLN A 172 5.76 15.50 -0.39
C GLN A 172 5.06 14.45 0.49
N ILE A 173 5.79 13.50 1.09
CA ILE A 173 5.19 12.39 1.87
C ILE A 173 4.47 12.88 3.13
N SER A 174 4.86 14.00 3.72
CA SER A 174 4.16 14.57 4.88
C SER A 174 2.68 14.91 4.61
N LYS A 175 2.31 15.25 3.36
CA LYS A 175 0.94 15.58 2.99
C LYS A 175 0.00 14.37 3.04
N PRO A 176 0.29 13.24 2.35
CA PRO A 176 -0.54 12.04 2.48
C PRO A 176 -0.62 11.53 3.92
N LEU A 177 0.45 11.61 4.72
CA LEU A 177 0.43 11.23 6.13
C LEU A 177 -0.59 12.01 6.94
N ILE A 178 -0.59 13.34 6.82
CA ILE A 178 -1.57 14.19 7.48
C ILE A 178 -2.99 13.94 6.96
N ASN A 179 -3.17 13.75 5.66
CA ASN A 179 -4.48 13.46 5.06
C ASN A 179 -5.05 12.12 5.54
N ILE A 180 -4.22 11.09 5.66
CA ILE A 180 -4.61 9.79 6.21
C ILE A 180 -4.98 9.93 7.70
N SER A 181 -4.19 10.72 8.46
CA SER A 181 -4.47 10.98 9.87
C SER A 181 -5.81 11.71 10.08
N LYS A 182 -6.18 12.65 9.20
CA LYS A 182 -7.46 13.36 9.23
C LYS A 182 -8.69 12.47 8.95
N ARG A 183 -8.49 11.29 8.37
CA ARG A 183 -9.56 10.30 8.22
C ARG A 183 -9.89 9.57 9.54
N ILE A 184 -9.01 9.67 10.55
CA ILE A 184 -9.14 8.98 11.84
C ILE A 184 -9.44 9.96 12.95
N TRP A 185 -8.74 11.10 12.95
CA TRP A 185 -8.88 12.14 13.97
C TRP A 185 -9.32 13.46 13.36
N THR A 186 -10.27 14.12 14.03
CA THR A 186 -10.65 15.49 13.68
C THR A 186 -9.70 16.46 14.39
N PHE A 187 -8.89 17.20 13.65
CA PHE A 187 -7.96 18.23 14.17
C PHE A 187 -7.65 19.27 13.11
N GLU A 188 -7.29 20.47 13.59
CA GLU A 188 -6.67 21.50 12.76
C GLU A 188 -5.19 21.17 12.56
N THR A 189 -4.68 21.35 11.34
CA THR A 189 -3.27 21.11 11.04
C THR A 189 -2.42 22.18 11.69
N PRO A 190 -1.58 21.86 12.71
CA PRO A 190 -0.73 22.85 13.33
C PRO A 190 0.23 23.51 12.33
N LYS A 191 0.52 24.78 12.54
CA LYS A 191 1.52 25.51 11.73
C LYS A 191 2.89 24.85 11.91
N GLY A 192 3.56 24.57 10.81
CA GLY A 192 4.91 23.98 10.82
C GLY A 192 4.96 22.46 10.91
N ILE A 193 3.82 21.76 11.06
CA ILE A 193 3.82 20.30 11.19
C ILE A 193 4.34 19.61 9.91
N HIS A 194 4.02 20.14 8.74
CA HIS A 194 4.50 19.58 7.48
C HIS A 194 6.02 19.69 7.37
N GLU A 195 6.57 20.84 7.71
CA GLU A 195 8.01 21.07 7.72
C GLU A 195 8.72 20.17 8.73
N GLY A 196 8.17 20.06 9.94
CA GLY A 196 8.71 19.19 10.99
C GLY A 196 8.68 17.71 10.59
N LEU A 197 7.55 17.22 10.06
CA LEU A 197 7.44 15.85 9.56
C LEU A 197 8.41 15.60 8.41
N THR A 198 8.45 16.51 7.43
CA THR A 198 9.35 16.38 6.28
C THR A 198 10.81 16.28 6.72
N ALA A 199 11.25 17.15 7.63
CA ALA A 199 12.62 17.12 8.13
C ALA A 199 12.98 15.77 8.77
N VAL A 200 12.09 15.24 9.65
CA VAL A 200 12.30 13.93 10.27
C VAL A 200 12.33 12.80 9.26
N LEU A 201 11.40 12.81 8.29
CA LEU A 201 11.28 11.73 7.28
C LEU A 201 12.48 11.72 6.33
N VAL A 202 12.93 12.89 5.88
CA VAL A 202 14.10 13.01 4.99
C VAL A 202 15.36 12.52 5.71
N ASP A 203 15.59 13.00 6.94
CA ASP A 203 16.71 12.56 7.76
C ASP A 203 16.69 11.04 7.97
N TYR A 204 15.56 10.52 8.43
CA TYR A 204 15.39 9.09 8.70
C TYR A 204 15.57 8.21 7.46
N CYS A 205 14.97 8.60 6.35
CA CYS A 205 15.07 7.85 5.10
C CYS A 205 16.51 7.76 4.57
N ASN A 206 17.28 8.86 4.70
CA ASN A 206 18.65 8.94 4.20
C ASN A 206 19.66 8.27 5.13
N GLU A 207 19.46 8.33 6.43
CA GLU A 207 20.44 7.84 7.41
C GLU A 207 20.11 6.46 7.98
N ASP A 208 18.83 6.20 8.27
CA ASP A 208 18.41 5.02 9.02
C ASP A 208 17.85 3.89 8.13
N MET A 209 17.40 4.17 6.87
CA MET A 209 16.81 3.16 5.98
C MET A 209 17.76 2.63 4.90
N LYS A 210 19.05 2.55 5.19
CA LYS A 210 20.05 2.04 4.22
C LYS A 210 19.93 0.54 3.95
N ASP A 211 19.34 -0.18 4.87
CA ASP A 211 19.04 -1.62 4.83
C ASP A 211 17.67 -1.96 4.19
N PHE A 212 16.98 -0.98 3.63
CA PHE A 212 15.61 -1.16 3.12
C PHE A 212 15.44 -2.32 2.12
N LYS A 213 16.51 -2.75 1.44
CA LYS A 213 16.45 -3.88 0.50
C LYS A 213 16.33 -5.22 1.23
N ASP A 214 16.80 -5.29 2.46
CA ASP A 214 16.83 -6.53 3.22
C ASP A 214 15.41 -7.03 3.52
N ILE A 215 14.45 -6.12 3.72
CA ILE A 215 13.06 -6.51 3.93
C ILE A 215 12.43 -7.18 2.69
N TYR A 216 12.76 -6.71 1.48
CA TYR A 216 12.25 -7.33 0.25
C TYR A 216 12.86 -8.71 0.03
N THR A 217 14.15 -8.87 0.30
CA THR A 217 14.83 -10.18 0.27
C THR A 217 14.22 -11.11 1.32
N TYR A 218 14.10 -10.64 2.55
CA TYR A 218 13.50 -11.41 3.63
C TYR A 218 12.07 -11.90 3.30
N ILE A 219 11.22 -11.01 2.77
CA ILE A 219 9.87 -11.40 2.36
C ILE A 219 9.94 -12.43 1.23
N GLN A 220 10.77 -12.20 0.19
CA GLN A 220 10.90 -13.11 -0.95
C GLN A 220 11.31 -14.51 -0.51
N ASP A 221 12.24 -14.62 0.45
CA ASP A 221 12.74 -15.90 0.97
C ASP A 221 11.71 -16.63 1.84
N ASN A 222 10.76 -15.90 2.42
CA ASN A 222 9.71 -16.45 3.28
C ASN A 222 8.34 -16.58 2.60
N LEU A 223 8.19 -16.11 1.36
CA LEU A 223 6.96 -16.33 0.60
C LEU A 223 6.81 -17.81 0.28
N THR A 224 5.68 -18.37 0.67
CA THR A 224 5.30 -19.72 0.22
C THR A 224 4.90 -19.62 -1.25
N TYR A 225 5.55 -20.37 -2.13
CA TYR A 225 5.10 -20.44 -3.51
C TYR A 225 3.74 -21.14 -3.48
N LEU A 226 2.69 -20.40 -3.83
CA LEU A 226 1.40 -20.99 -4.14
C LEU A 226 1.62 -21.90 -5.37
N SER A 227 1.71 -23.19 -5.13
CA SER A 227 1.90 -24.25 -6.14
C SER A 227 0.59 -24.54 -6.85
#